data_ca087f9227776267cb4867487b31211f
#
_entry.id   ca087f9227776267cb4867487b31211f
#
_cell.length_a   1.000
_cell.length_b   1.000
_cell.length_c   1.000
_cell.angle_alpha   90.00
_cell.angle_beta   90.00
_cell.angle_gamma   90.00
#
_symmetry.space_group_name_H-M   'P 1'
#
loop_
_entity.id
_entity.type
_entity.pdbx_description
1 polymer ?
#
loop_
_entity_poly.entity_id
_entity_poly.type
_entity_poly.pdbx_seq_one_letter_code
_entity_poly.pdbx_strand_id
1 'polypeptide(L)'
;MPSKGGRRPATNEAGAPAIVSGPPVTRSREQWEAAGFAAAEMARPLRRGVEVERLNDLTAREDELVPEDAEELYRFRIRRVMARLRQLGRARTRGDEGSIRSALSDLDERLAELHRLEDSRRRAGLACDYPLELDQRQAAIDEFLEIARRRPPGLVAGSDEPPPQPDGEVRLPAVAFQATENDVPVYILAPRSLPSDALARNVEAVANQGANLRVVHDPSEIRRDAQMPPLVLNWGGSEQLPADLIALNRADAVRIASDQVESVRRLGELAPRTVLRPDDMPLLGSDRVVAKQRHGARGSGKAVIASDAPWSERAHYDLYQELVGNREEYRLGVLGNSVVSAYRKNPPAGTSPENLRPDWQHEQVQTLPAAVVAVAREGARRIGLDYAGVDVVVDRHSGRAYCLEANAAPGMSEQTLRSLYAHLQRTVRSRLARAS
;
A
#
# COMPACT_ATOMS: atom_id res chain seq x y z
N MET A 1 47.34 52.63 -21.59
CA MET A 1 47.67 51.98 -20.34
C MET A 1 47.16 50.58 -20.42
N PRO A 2 48.01 49.54 -20.21
CA PRO A 2 47.86 48.24 -20.85
C PRO A 2 47.07 47.23 -19.99
N SER A 3 46.35 46.39 -20.73
CA SER A 3 45.65 45.18 -20.30
C SER A 3 46.61 44.10 -19.82
N LYS A 4 46.37 43.50 -18.67
CA LYS A 4 47.06 42.29 -18.24
C LYS A 4 46.27 41.04 -18.66
N GLY A 5 46.86 40.30 -19.61
CA GLY A 5 46.41 39.00 -20.00
C GLY A 5 46.62 37.94 -18.91
N GLY A 6 45.56 37.28 -18.52
CA GLY A 6 45.61 36.07 -17.69
C GLY A 6 45.70 34.83 -18.60
N ARG A 7 46.79 34.10 -18.46
CA ARG A 7 46.98 32.77 -19.11
C ARG A 7 46.02 31.77 -18.46
N ARG A 8 45.24 31.07 -19.29
CA ARG A 8 44.55 29.82 -18.89
C ARG A 8 45.57 28.69 -18.80
N PRO A 9 45.50 27.82 -17.78
CA PRO A 9 46.33 26.64 -17.76
C PRO A 9 45.79 25.62 -18.80
N ALA A 10 46.70 24.92 -19.45
CA ALA A 10 46.44 23.87 -20.40
C ALA A 10 45.77 22.67 -19.68
N THR A 11 44.67 22.21 -20.23
CA THR A 11 44.05 20.94 -19.87
C THR A 11 44.89 19.79 -20.41
N ASN A 12 45.45 19.00 -19.51
CA ASN A 12 46.03 17.70 -19.86
C ASN A 12 44.90 16.76 -20.30
N GLU A 13 44.88 16.40 -21.55
CA GLU A 13 44.19 15.22 -22.03
C GLU A 13 44.93 13.97 -21.54
N ALA A 14 44.60 13.50 -20.33
CA ALA A 14 44.92 12.15 -19.92
C ALA A 14 43.87 11.22 -20.52
N GLY A 15 44.31 10.40 -21.47
CA GLY A 15 43.43 9.44 -22.17
C GLY A 15 42.74 8.52 -21.17
N ALA A 16 41.42 8.47 -21.23
CA ALA A 16 40.64 7.44 -20.58
C ALA A 16 41.06 6.05 -21.11
N PRO A 17 41.27 5.04 -20.25
CA PRO A 17 41.57 3.70 -20.73
C PRO A 17 40.43 3.21 -21.60
N ALA A 18 40.80 2.68 -22.79
CA ALA A 18 39.85 2.08 -23.71
C ALA A 18 39.09 0.95 -23.01
N ILE A 19 37.76 1.08 -22.99
CA ILE A 19 36.89 0.00 -22.49
C ILE A 19 37.06 -1.17 -23.45
N VAL A 20 37.73 -2.22 -23.00
CA VAL A 20 37.83 -3.49 -23.71
C VAL A 20 36.45 -4.16 -23.60
N SER A 21 35.60 -3.98 -24.61
CA SER A 21 34.36 -4.71 -24.77
C SER A 21 34.64 -6.14 -25.26
N GLY A 22 35.12 -6.98 -24.35
CA GLY A 22 35.12 -8.43 -24.56
C GLY A 22 33.79 -9.03 -24.12
N PRO A 23 33.38 -10.18 -24.72
CA PRO A 23 32.18 -10.88 -24.22
C PRO A 23 32.40 -11.26 -22.75
N PRO A 24 31.31 -11.25 -21.93
CA PRO A 24 31.43 -11.60 -20.51
C PRO A 24 32.03 -13.00 -20.39
N VAL A 25 33.18 -13.10 -19.68
CA VAL A 25 33.83 -14.37 -19.38
C VAL A 25 32.99 -15.04 -18.29
N THR A 26 32.10 -15.94 -18.68
CA THR A 26 31.37 -16.80 -17.75
C THR A 26 32.33 -17.86 -17.22
N ARG A 27 32.61 -17.82 -15.92
CA ARG A 27 33.36 -18.91 -15.26
C ARG A 27 32.42 -20.09 -15.03
N SER A 28 32.92 -21.30 -15.32
CA SER A 28 32.20 -22.53 -14.97
C SER A 28 32.13 -22.70 -13.45
N ARG A 29 31.24 -23.58 -12.98
CA ARG A 29 31.14 -23.96 -11.56
C ARG A 29 32.48 -24.39 -10.96
N GLU A 30 33.27 -25.13 -11.72
CA GLU A 30 34.61 -25.60 -11.32
C GLU A 30 35.59 -24.45 -11.16
N GLN A 31 35.54 -23.44 -12.03
CA GLN A 31 36.37 -22.23 -11.93
C GLN A 31 36.01 -21.39 -10.70
N TRP A 32 34.75 -21.38 -10.28
CA TRP A 32 34.31 -20.74 -9.03
C TRP A 32 34.74 -21.52 -7.79
N GLU A 33 34.66 -22.84 -7.84
CA GLU A 33 35.15 -23.71 -6.78
C GLU A 33 36.68 -23.55 -6.60
N ALA A 34 37.44 -23.45 -7.69
CA ALA A 34 38.88 -23.16 -7.68
C ALA A 34 39.23 -21.75 -7.17
N ALA A 35 38.29 -20.76 -7.33
CA ALA A 35 38.47 -19.41 -6.80
C ALA A 35 38.14 -19.28 -5.30
N GLY A 36 37.93 -20.39 -4.59
CA GLY A 36 37.68 -20.41 -3.15
C GLY A 36 36.19 -20.13 -2.76
N PHE A 37 35.30 -20.12 -3.72
CA PHE A 37 33.87 -20.08 -3.49
C PHE A 37 33.31 -21.48 -3.33
N ALA A 38 33.55 -22.10 -2.19
CA ALA A 38 32.90 -23.37 -1.90
C ALA A 38 31.40 -23.23 -1.85
N ALA A 39 30.64 -24.15 -2.46
CA ALA A 39 29.19 -24.22 -2.38
C ALA A 39 28.66 -24.14 -0.93
N ALA A 40 29.46 -24.61 0.04
CA ALA A 40 29.19 -24.51 1.47
C ALA A 40 29.17 -23.06 1.99
N GLU A 41 30.00 -22.17 1.44
CA GLU A 41 30.04 -20.76 1.86
C GLU A 41 28.83 -19.96 1.32
N MET A 42 28.41 -20.30 0.11
CA MET A 42 27.19 -19.76 -0.47
C MET A 42 25.91 -20.23 0.27
N ALA A 43 25.97 -21.39 0.92
CA ALA A 43 24.89 -21.93 1.73
C ALA A 43 24.86 -21.42 3.17
N ARG A 44 25.88 -20.69 3.63
CA ARG A 44 25.89 -20.12 5.00
C ARG A 44 24.71 -19.19 5.22
N PRO A 45 23.95 -19.36 6.32
CA PRO A 45 22.91 -18.40 6.68
C PRO A 45 23.54 -17.03 6.97
N LEU A 46 22.86 -15.95 6.57
CA LEU A 46 23.25 -14.58 6.94
C LEU A 46 23.35 -14.48 8.46
N ARG A 47 24.49 -14.10 8.99
CA ARG A 47 24.65 -13.78 10.40
C ARG A 47 23.86 -12.49 10.70
N ARG A 48 23.25 -12.42 11.89
CA ARG A 48 22.56 -11.23 12.37
C ARG A 48 23.53 -10.37 13.17
N GLY A 49 23.40 -9.04 13.12
CA GLY A 49 24.16 -8.12 13.95
C GLY A 49 25.14 -7.24 13.17
N VAL A 50 26.28 -6.90 13.78
CA VAL A 50 27.28 -5.92 13.30
C VAL A 50 27.74 -6.13 11.86
N GLU A 51 27.82 -7.38 11.39
CA GLU A 51 28.21 -7.71 10.01
C GLU A 51 27.17 -7.21 8.98
N VAL A 52 25.87 -7.31 9.30
CA VAL A 52 24.79 -6.82 8.42
C VAL A 52 24.74 -5.30 8.40
N GLU A 53 25.00 -4.67 9.52
CA GLU A 53 25.02 -3.19 9.65
C GLU A 53 26.17 -2.61 8.80
N ARG A 54 27.38 -3.16 8.92
CA ARG A 54 28.51 -2.79 8.07
C ARG A 54 28.22 -2.97 6.57
N LEU A 55 27.58 -4.06 6.18
CA LEU A 55 27.24 -4.33 4.77
C LEU A 55 26.14 -3.43 4.24
N ASN A 56 25.24 -2.93 5.10
CA ASN A 56 24.28 -1.90 4.74
C ASN A 56 24.98 -0.54 4.54
N ASP A 57 25.97 -0.20 5.35
CA ASP A 57 26.79 1.00 5.17
C ASP A 57 27.60 0.96 3.87
N LEU A 58 28.14 -0.20 3.51
CA LEU A 58 28.80 -0.41 2.21
C LEU A 58 27.81 -0.23 1.04
N THR A 59 26.56 -0.67 1.22
CA THR A 59 25.50 -0.46 0.21
C THR A 59 25.21 1.03 -0.03
N ALA A 60 25.26 1.87 1.01
CA ALA A 60 25.04 3.31 0.89
C ALA A 60 26.19 4.05 0.16
N ARG A 61 27.36 3.44 0.03
CA ARG A 61 28.56 4.00 -0.61
C ARG A 61 29.04 3.17 -1.80
N GLU A 62 28.12 2.53 -2.49
CA GLU A 62 28.43 1.53 -3.54
C GLU A 62 29.34 2.06 -4.66
N ASP A 63 29.22 3.33 -5.01
CA ASP A 63 30.02 3.95 -6.09
C ASP A 63 31.46 4.31 -5.67
N GLU A 64 31.79 4.24 -4.39
CA GLU A 64 33.08 4.64 -3.80
C GLU A 64 33.85 3.46 -3.18
N LEU A 65 33.38 2.23 -3.39
CA LEU A 65 33.95 1.05 -2.74
C LEU A 65 35.37 0.73 -3.24
N VAL A 66 36.26 0.45 -2.32
CA VAL A 66 37.53 -0.19 -2.63
C VAL A 66 37.31 -1.66 -3.06
N PRO A 67 38.22 -2.28 -3.83
CA PRO A 67 38.03 -3.61 -4.39
C PRO A 67 37.64 -4.70 -3.38
N GLU A 68 38.21 -4.66 -2.17
CA GLU A 68 37.92 -5.64 -1.12
C GLU A 68 36.52 -5.52 -0.55
N ASP A 69 36.06 -4.28 -0.29
CA ASP A 69 34.69 -4.00 0.17
C ASP A 69 33.68 -4.34 -0.93
N ALA A 70 33.98 -4.05 -2.19
CA ALA A 70 33.17 -4.42 -3.33
C ALA A 70 33.03 -5.95 -3.47
N GLU A 71 34.05 -6.72 -3.17
CA GLU A 71 34.00 -8.19 -3.15
C GLU A 71 33.12 -8.68 -2.00
N GLU A 72 33.27 -8.10 -0.79
CA GLU A 72 32.45 -8.48 0.37
C GLU A 72 30.99 -8.18 0.14
N LEU A 73 30.65 -6.98 -0.40
CA LEU A 73 29.29 -6.59 -0.75
C LEU A 73 28.70 -7.49 -1.84
N TYR A 74 29.50 -7.85 -2.84
CA TYR A 74 29.09 -8.76 -3.91
C TYR A 74 28.70 -10.13 -3.36
N ARG A 75 29.53 -10.73 -2.50
CA ARG A 75 29.25 -11.99 -1.81
C ARG A 75 27.98 -11.90 -0.94
N PHE A 76 27.79 -10.78 -0.27
CA PHE A 76 26.60 -10.55 0.54
C PHE A 76 25.30 -10.52 -0.30
N ARG A 77 25.30 -9.78 -1.41
CA ARG A 77 24.14 -9.70 -2.32
C ARG A 77 23.81 -11.05 -2.93
N ILE A 78 24.81 -11.81 -3.35
CA ILE A 78 24.63 -13.18 -3.82
C ILE A 78 23.95 -14.04 -2.74
N ARG A 79 24.44 -14.01 -1.50
CA ARG A 79 23.83 -14.78 -0.40
C ARG A 79 22.36 -14.39 -0.17
N ARG A 80 22.01 -13.11 -0.33
CA ARG A 80 20.60 -12.63 -0.25
C ARG A 80 19.73 -13.23 -1.35
N VAL A 81 20.20 -13.22 -2.59
CA VAL A 81 19.50 -13.83 -3.73
C VAL A 81 19.31 -15.33 -3.49
N MET A 82 20.36 -16.05 -3.09
CA MET A 82 20.27 -17.50 -2.79
C MET A 82 19.33 -17.83 -1.62
N ALA A 83 19.23 -16.93 -0.63
CA ALA A 83 18.27 -17.09 0.45
C ALA A 83 16.82 -16.97 -0.05
N ARG A 84 16.54 -16.05 -1.00
CA ARG A 84 15.22 -15.88 -1.61
C ARG A 84 14.85 -17.04 -2.53
N LEU A 85 15.78 -17.54 -3.34
CA LEU A 85 15.58 -18.75 -4.14
C LEU A 85 15.19 -19.96 -3.27
N ARG A 86 15.87 -20.14 -2.12
CA ARG A 86 15.50 -21.21 -1.17
C ARG A 86 14.13 -20.97 -0.52
N GLN A 87 13.75 -19.73 -0.24
CA GLN A 87 12.42 -19.39 0.27
C GLN A 87 11.35 -19.68 -0.78
N LEU A 88 11.60 -19.30 -2.02
CA LEU A 88 10.73 -19.62 -3.16
C LEU A 88 10.54 -21.13 -3.30
N GLY A 89 11.61 -21.90 -3.31
CA GLY A 89 11.55 -23.38 -3.37
C GLY A 89 10.69 -23.98 -2.26
N ARG A 90 10.81 -23.48 -1.02
CA ARG A 90 9.98 -23.93 0.12
C ARG A 90 8.52 -23.53 0.00
N ALA A 91 8.25 -22.31 -0.52
CA ALA A 91 6.89 -21.85 -0.76
C ALA A 91 6.21 -22.68 -1.87
N ARG A 92 6.93 -23.02 -2.93
CA ARG A 92 6.49 -23.93 -4.01
C ARG A 92 6.05 -25.28 -3.44
N THR A 93 6.91 -25.93 -2.65
CA THR A 93 6.61 -27.23 -2.06
C THR A 93 5.34 -27.23 -1.21
N ARG A 94 5.02 -26.08 -0.60
CA ARG A 94 3.80 -25.91 0.23
C ARG A 94 2.57 -25.48 -0.56
N GLY A 95 2.72 -25.07 -1.82
CA GLY A 95 1.63 -24.50 -2.62
C GLY A 95 1.13 -23.14 -2.11
N ASP A 96 1.97 -22.40 -1.34
CA ASP A 96 1.62 -21.13 -0.74
C ASP A 96 1.84 -19.98 -1.76
N GLU A 97 0.79 -19.64 -2.49
CA GLU A 97 0.81 -18.59 -3.52
C GLU A 97 1.25 -17.22 -2.97
N GLY A 98 0.86 -16.86 -1.76
CA GLY A 98 1.23 -15.59 -1.14
C GLY A 98 2.73 -15.50 -0.88
N SER A 99 3.29 -16.58 -0.30
CA SER A 99 4.74 -16.69 -0.08
C SER A 99 5.54 -16.80 -1.37
N ILE A 100 5.02 -17.46 -2.41
CA ILE A 100 5.65 -17.53 -3.73
C ILE A 100 5.76 -16.13 -4.33
N ARG A 101 4.67 -15.36 -4.33
CA ARG A 101 4.65 -14.00 -4.87
C ARG A 101 5.59 -13.06 -4.14
N SER A 102 5.54 -13.07 -2.80
CA SER A 102 6.46 -12.28 -1.98
C SER A 102 7.92 -12.63 -2.24
N ALA A 103 8.24 -13.93 -2.34
CA ALA A 103 9.59 -14.37 -2.62
C ALA A 103 10.08 -13.97 -4.02
N LEU A 104 9.18 -13.94 -5.03
CA LEU A 104 9.51 -13.50 -6.39
C LEU A 104 9.75 -11.99 -6.45
N SER A 105 8.89 -11.18 -5.82
CA SER A 105 9.07 -9.72 -5.75
C SER A 105 10.40 -9.37 -5.08
N ASP A 106 10.68 -9.98 -3.93
CA ASP A 106 11.96 -9.81 -3.23
C ASP A 106 13.15 -10.28 -4.06
N LEU A 107 13.00 -11.37 -4.83
CA LEU A 107 14.06 -11.90 -5.69
C LEU A 107 14.40 -10.91 -6.80
N ASP A 108 13.41 -10.32 -7.45
CA ASP A 108 13.62 -9.34 -8.51
C ASP A 108 14.36 -8.09 -7.99
N GLU A 109 13.97 -7.58 -6.82
CA GLU A 109 14.67 -6.47 -6.19
C GLU A 109 16.15 -6.80 -5.91
N ARG A 110 16.41 -8.00 -5.36
CA ARG A 110 17.78 -8.45 -5.04
C ARG A 110 18.62 -8.70 -6.29
N LEU A 111 18.01 -9.19 -7.36
CA LEU A 111 18.69 -9.34 -8.66
C LEU A 111 19.02 -7.97 -9.26
N ALA A 112 18.11 -7.00 -9.18
CA ALA A 112 18.37 -5.65 -9.65
C ALA A 112 19.52 -4.97 -8.85
N GLU A 113 19.57 -5.15 -7.52
CA GLU A 113 20.69 -4.71 -6.69
C GLU A 113 22.01 -5.36 -7.10
N LEU A 114 21.99 -6.67 -7.37
CA LEU A 114 23.18 -7.43 -7.78
C LEU A 114 23.68 -6.96 -9.14
N HIS A 115 22.79 -6.76 -10.11
CA HIS A 115 23.17 -6.28 -11.45
C HIS A 115 23.78 -4.88 -11.42
N ARG A 116 23.25 -3.95 -10.61
CA ARG A 116 23.87 -2.62 -10.44
C ARG A 116 25.30 -2.73 -9.94
N LEU A 117 25.52 -3.59 -8.96
CA LEU A 117 26.87 -3.83 -8.42
C LEU A 117 27.78 -4.50 -9.45
N GLU A 118 27.28 -5.45 -10.23
CA GLU A 118 28.03 -6.07 -11.34
C GLU A 118 28.48 -5.05 -12.36
N ASP A 119 27.61 -4.11 -12.73
CA ASP A 119 27.94 -3.02 -13.66
C ASP A 119 29.01 -2.08 -13.07
N SER A 120 28.94 -1.79 -11.78
CA SER A 120 29.97 -1.02 -11.08
C SER A 120 31.32 -1.79 -11.05
N ARG A 121 31.28 -3.09 -10.75
CA ARG A 121 32.47 -3.96 -10.76
C ARG A 121 33.11 -4.07 -12.14
N ARG A 122 32.31 -4.24 -13.20
CA ARG A 122 32.82 -4.26 -14.58
C ARG A 122 33.53 -2.96 -14.94
N ARG A 123 32.96 -1.81 -14.54
CA ARG A 123 33.59 -0.50 -14.72
C ARG A 123 34.93 -0.40 -13.99
N ALA A 124 35.07 -1.04 -12.85
CA ALA A 124 36.30 -1.13 -12.07
C ALA A 124 37.27 -2.24 -12.53
N GLY A 125 36.94 -2.97 -13.61
CA GLY A 125 37.77 -4.06 -14.11
C GLY A 125 37.77 -5.32 -13.26
N LEU A 126 36.81 -5.47 -12.33
CA LEU A 126 36.65 -6.61 -11.44
C LEU A 126 35.79 -7.70 -12.08
N ALA A 127 36.09 -8.99 -11.78
CA ALA A 127 35.28 -10.11 -12.27
C ALA A 127 33.86 -10.09 -11.70
N CYS A 128 32.86 -10.39 -12.56
CA CYS A 128 31.44 -10.39 -12.22
C CYS A 128 30.76 -11.73 -12.50
N ASP A 129 31.51 -12.78 -12.52
CA ASP A 129 31.08 -14.10 -13.03
C ASP A 129 30.46 -14.93 -11.93
N TYR A 130 29.26 -14.53 -11.45
CA TYR A 130 28.54 -15.42 -10.57
C TYR A 130 27.54 -16.27 -11.38
N PRO A 131 27.52 -17.60 -11.19
CA PRO A 131 26.57 -18.50 -11.80
C PRO A 131 25.20 -18.42 -11.06
N LEU A 132 24.61 -17.25 -10.96
CA LEU A 132 23.17 -17.18 -10.85
C LEU A 132 22.66 -17.57 -12.22
N GLU A 133 22.42 -18.84 -12.34
CA GLU A 133 21.93 -19.41 -13.57
C GLU A 133 20.74 -18.58 -14.00
N LEU A 134 20.85 -17.91 -15.13
CA LEU A 134 19.73 -17.23 -15.80
C LEU A 134 18.50 -18.13 -15.78
N ASP A 135 18.69 -19.43 -15.85
CA ASP A 135 17.69 -20.48 -15.73
C ASP A 135 16.91 -20.44 -14.40
N GLN A 136 17.55 -20.11 -13.26
CA GLN A 136 16.84 -20.04 -11.98
C GLN A 136 15.97 -18.78 -11.87
N ARG A 137 16.44 -17.68 -12.45
CA ARG A 137 15.65 -16.46 -12.56
C ARG A 137 14.48 -16.69 -13.50
N GLN A 138 14.75 -17.26 -14.66
CA GLN A 138 13.71 -17.54 -15.67
C GLN A 138 12.67 -18.52 -15.12
N ALA A 139 13.09 -19.58 -14.45
CA ALA A 139 12.18 -20.52 -13.80
C ALA A 139 11.30 -19.86 -12.72
N ALA A 140 11.84 -18.89 -11.95
CA ALA A 140 11.07 -18.14 -10.98
C ALA A 140 10.02 -17.22 -11.63
N ILE A 141 10.39 -16.58 -12.75
CA ILE A 141 9.48 -15.74 -13.55
C ILE A 141 8.39 -16.60 -14.18
N ASP A 142 8.75 -17.72 -14.80
CA ASP A 142 7.83 -18.63 -15.47
C ASP A 142 6.80 -19.20 -14.49
N GLU A 143 7.22 -19.49 -13.25
CA GLU A 143 6.30 -19.93 -12.21
C GLU A 143 5.34 -18.84 -11.76
N PHE A 144 5.83 -17.61 -11.59
CA PHE A 144 4.95 -16.49 -11.29
C PHE A 144 3.91 -16.29 -12.40
N LEU A 145 4.34 -16.36 -13.66
CA LEU A 145 3.45 -16.30 -14.82
C LEU A 145 2.42 -17.43 -14.80
N GLU A 146 2.82 -18.64 -14.43
CA GLU A 146 1.91 -19.77 -14.32
C GLU A 146 0.87 -19.58 -13.21
N ILE A 147 1.29 -19.08 -12.03
CA ILE A 147 0.38 -18.75 -10.93
C ILE A 147 -0.59 -17.63 -11.37
N ALA A 148 -0.08 -16.61 -12.06
CA ALA A 148 -0.90 -15.54 -12.60
C ALA A 148 -1.91 -16.08 -13.64
N ARG A 149 -1.52 -17.04 -14.48
CA ARG A 149 -2.39 -17.71 -15.46
C ARG A 149 -3.48 -18.61 -14.83
N ARG A 150 -3.24 -19.15 -13.63
CA ARG A 150 -4.24 -19.95 -12.90
C ARG A 150 -5.41 -19.12 -12.37
N ARG A 151 -5.26 -17.80 -12.29
CA ARG A 151 -6.35 -16.89 -11.95
C ARG A 151 -7.32 -16.81 -13.14
N PRO A 152 -8.63 -16.75 -12.90
CA PRO A 152 -9.58 -16.55 -13.98
C PRO A 152 -9.21 -15.29 -14.75
N PRO A 153 -9.14 -15.34 -16.10
CA PRO A 153 -8.93 -14.15 -16.91
C PRO A 153 -10.11 -13.19 -16.80
N GLY A 154 -9.85 -11.92 -17.03
CA GLY A 154 -10.88 -10.91 -17.13
C GLY A 154 -11.03 -9.99 -15.91
N LEU A 155 -12.10 -9.26 -15.91
CA LEU A 155 -12.44 -8.31 -14.85
C LEU A 155 -12.81 -9.06 -13.57
N VAL A 156 -12.26 -8.61 -12.45
CA VAL A 156 -12.63 -9.07 -11.10
C VAL A 156 -13.48 -8.07 -10.36
N ALA A 157 -13.53 -6.83 -10.85
CA ALA A 157 -14.39 -5.77 -10.38
C ALA A 157 -14.67 -4.78 -11.53
N GLY A 158 -15.70 -3.96 -11.35
CA GLY A 158 -16.21 -3.05 -12.36
C GLY A 158 -17.14 -3.77 -13.36
N SER A 159 -17.76 -3.01 -14.22
CA SER A 159 -18.71 -3.50 -15.24
C SER A 159 -18.73 -2.54 -16.42
N ASP A 160 -18.92 -3.08 -17.64
CA ASP A 160 -19.17 -2.26 -18.83
C ASP A 160 -20.56 -1.60 -18.79
N GLU A 161 -21.54 -2.30 -18.18
CA GLU A 161 -22.89 -1.78 -17.90
C GLU A 161 -23.09 -1.70 -16.38
N PRO A 162 -22.75 -0.56 -15.78
CA PRO A 162 -22.93 -0.39 -14.35
C PRO A 162 -24.40 -0.27 -13.95
N PRO A 163 -24.75 -0.66 -12.72
CA PRO A 163 -26.08 -0.43 -12.21
C PRO A 163 -26.40 1.07 -12.22
N PRO A 164 -27.67 1.43 -12.46
CA PRO A 164 -28.11 2.82 -12.42
C PRO A 164 -27.81 3.42 -11.04
N GLN A 165 -27.35 4.66 -11.05
CA GLN A 165 -27.04 5.41 -9.83
C GLN A 165 -28.07 6.50 -9.62
N PRO A 166 -28.40 6.85 -8.37
CA PRO A 166 -29.39 7.88 -8.10
C PRO A 166 -28.88 9.25 -8.53
N ASP A 167 -29.75 10.01 -9.17
CA ASP A 167 -29.53 11.41 -9.55
C ASP A 167 -29.80 12.37 -8.40
N GLY A 168 -29.37 13.61 -8.57
CA GLY A 168 -29.61 14.71 -7.65
C GLY A 168 -28.55 14.83 -6.55
N GLU A 169 -28.88 15.63 -5.55
CA GLU A 169 -27.99 15.99 -4.44
C GLU A 169 -28.58 15.58 -3.10
N VAL A 170 -27.70 15.17 -2.19
CA VAL A 170 -28.03 14.84 -0.81
C VAL A 170 -27.33 15.84 0.11
N ARG A 171 -28.14 16.56 0.89
CA ARG A 171 -27.63 17.38 1.98
C ARG A 171 -27.42 16.52 3.22
N LEU A 172 -26.22 16.51 3.74
CA LEU A 172 -25.90 15.78 4.96
C LEU A 172 -26.57 16.45 6.17
N PRO A 173 -27.19 15.67 7.07
CA PRO A 173 -27.79 16.23 8.27
C PRO A 173 -26.70 16.83 9.16
N ALA A 174 -26.88 18.08 9.55
CA ALA A 174 -26.07 18.67 10.61
C ALA A 174 -26.43 17.98 11.94
N VAL A 175 -25.47 17.30 12.51
CA VAL A 175 -25.63 16.70 13.86
C VAL A 175 -24.92 17.63 14.83
N ALA A 176 -25.71 18.31 15.66
CA ALA A 176 -25.15 19.10 16.73
C ALA A 176 -24.36 18.20 17.71
N PHE A 177 -23.10 18.53 17.89
CA PHE A 177 -22.29 17.91 18.94
C PHE A 177 -22.76 18.47 20.29
N GLN A 178 -23.23 17.59 21.15
CA GLN A 178 -23.62 17.91 22.51
C GLN A 178 -23.27 16.71 23.40
N ALA A 179 -22.25 16.87 24.20
CA ALA A 179 -21.87 15.88 25.20
C ALA A 179 -22.71 16.05 26.47
N THR A 180 -23.06 14.94 27.11
CA THR A 180 -23.81 14.91 28.39
C THR A 180 -23.17 13.89 29.35
N GLU A 181 -23.44 14.03 30.63
CA GLU A 181 -22.96 13.10 31.67
C GLU A 181 -23.49 11.66 31.49
N ASN A 182 -24.62 11.51 30.78
CA ASN A 182 -25.24 10.21 30.49
C ASN A 182 -24.79 9.60 29.18
N ASP A 183 -23.74 10.12 28.56
CA ASP A 183 -23.23 9.58 27.32
C ASP A 183 -22.49 8.27 27.55
N VAL A 184 -22.75 7.29 26.69
CA VAL A 184 -22.07 5.99 26.71
C VAL A 184 -20.59 6.20 26.40
N PRO A 185 -19.67 5.56 27.17
CA PRO A 185 -18.25 5.62 26.88
C PRO A 185 -17.95 5.05 25.49
N VAL A 186 -17.18 5.77 24.70
CA VAL A 186 -16.70 5.34 23.38
C VAL A 186 -15.20 5.17 23.41
N TYR A 187 -14.73 3.97 23.11
CA TYR A 187 -13.32 3.66 22.99
C TYR A 187 -12.96 3.46 21.52
N ILE A 188 -11.89 4.10 21.08
CA ILE A 188 -11.28 3.84 19.79
C ILE A 188 -10.08 2.93 20.04
N LEU A 189 -10.20 1.67 19.68
CA LEU A 189 -9.14 0.68 19.82
C LEU A 189 -8.23 0.75 18.61
N ALA A 190 -7.06 1.36 18.77
CA ALA A 190 -6.05 1.54 17.75
C ALA A 190 -4.84 0.62 18.00
N PRO A 191 -4.53 -0.35 17.14
CA PRO A 191 -3.36 -1.21 17.32
C PRO A 191 -2.07 -0.39 17.41
N ARG A 192 -1.14 -0.78 18.28
CA ARG A 192 0.17 -0.11 18.45
C ARG A 192 1.01 -0.09 17.18
N SER A 193 0.75 -1.01 16.24
CA SER A 193 1.40 -1.06 14.93
C SER A 193 0.95 0.04 13.97
N LEU A 194 -0.18 0.72 14.26
CA LEU A 194 -0.68 1.82 13.46
C LEU A 194 -0.30 3.16 14.10
N PRO A 195 0.26 4.12 13.34
CA PRO A 195 0.54 5.45 13.84
C PRO A 195 -0.79 6.17 14.18
N SER A 196 -1.02 6.40 15.45
CA SER A 196 -2.27 6.93 16.00
C SER A 196 -2.13 8.30 16.69
N ASP A 197 -0.93 8.92 16.69
CA ASP A 197 -0.69 10.18 17.42
C ASP A 197 -1.63 11.32 17.00
N ALA A 198 -1.89 11.47 15.69
CA ALA A 198 -2.82 12.48 15.21
C ALA A 198 -4.27 12.18 15.65
N LEU A 199 -4.67 10.90 15.63
CA LEU A 199 -5.96 10.45 16.15
C LEU A 199 -6.07 10.74 17.65
N ALA A 200 -5.05 10.39 18.42
CA ALA A 200 -5.02 10.61 19.87
C ALA A 200 -5.19 12.09 20.23
N ARG A 201 -4.44 12.99 19.58
CA ARG A 201 -4.59 14.45 19.79
C ARG A 201 -5.99 14.94 19.46
N ASN A 202 -6.58 14.52 18.34
CA ASN A 202 -7.91 14.93 17.95
C ASN A 202 -9.00 14.38 18.90
N VAL A 203 -8.82 13.14 19.41
CA VAL A 203 -9.70 12.53 20.42
C VAL A 203 -9.62 13.30 21.74
N GLU A 204 -8.42 13.64 22.19
CA GLU A 204 -8.20 14.44 23.38
C GLU A 204 -8.87 15.83 23.27
N ALA A 205 -8.74 16.49 22.12
CA ALA A 205 -9.36 17.79 21.88
C ALA A 205 -10.91 17.70 21.95
N VAL A 206 -11.52 16.62 21.47
CA VAL A 206 -12.97 16.40 21.56
C VAL A 206 -13.40 15.97 22.95
N ALA A 207 -12.59 15.16 23.64
CA ALA A 207 -12.82 14.77 25.04
C ALA A 207 -12.80 15.98 25.99
N ASN A 208 -11.88 16.92 25.79
CA ASN A 208 -11.82 18.19 26.54
C ASN A 208 -13.06 19.10 26.35
N GLN A 209 -13.90 18.81 25.34
CA GLN A 209 -15.20 19.44 25.13
C GLN A 209 -16.35 18.66 25.79
N GLY A 210 -16.04 17.71 26.65
CA GLY A 210 -16.99 16.92 27.42
C GLY A 210 -17.35 15.55 26.85
N ALA A 211 -16.85 15.17 25.66
CA ALA A 211 -17.13 13.85 25.09
C ALA A 211 -16.48 12.72 25.94
N ASN A 212 -17.24 11.66 26.22
CA ASN A 212 -16.71 10.46 26.84
C ASN A 212 -16.07 9.56 25.76
N LEU A 213 -14.93 10.02 25.22
CA LEU A 213 -14.22 9.43 24.10
C LEU A 213 -12.74 9.22 24.47
N ARG A 214 -12.18 8.04 24.17
CA ARG A 214 -10.79 7.69 24.50
C ARG A 214 -10.16 6.83 23.41
N VAL A 215 -8.85 6.99 23.17
CA VAL A 215 -8.03 6.03 22.42
C VAL A 215 -7.42 5.05 23.40
N VAL A 216 -7.47 3.77 23.05
CA VAL A 216 -6.82 2.67 23.78
C VAL A 216 -6.06 1.80 22.76
N HIS A 217 -5.05 1.10 23.24
CA HIS A 217 -4.21 0.26 22.39
C HIS A 217 -4.33 -1.23 22.71
N ASP A 218 -5.00 -1.54 23.83
CA ASP A 218 -5.23 -2.90 24.29
C ASP A 218 -6.67 -3.03 24.82
N PRO A 219 -7.39 -4.12 24.54
CA PRO A 219 -8.73 -4.35 25.07
C PRO A 219 -8.82 -4.36 26.59
N SER A 220 -7.73 -4.65 27.31
CA SER A 220 -7.68 -4.61 28.78
C SER A 220 -7.78 -3.18 29.36
N GLU A 221 -7.49 -2.15 28.57
CA GLU A 221 -7.63 -0.74 28.96
C GLU A 221 -9.09 -0.26 28.95
N ILE A 222 -10.01 -1.06 28.36
CA ILE A 222 -11.43 -0.73 28.25
C ILE A 222 -12.10 -0.99 29.61
N ARG A 223 -12.60 0.08 30.23
CA ARG A 223 -13.37 -0.04 31.46
C ARG A 223 -14.74 -0.62 31.17
N ARG A 224 -15.06 -1.73 31.82
CA ARG A 224 -16.35 -2.42 31.71
C ARG A 224 -17.25 -1.96 32.82
N ASP A 225 -18.31 -1.28 32.46
CA ASP A 225 -19.38 -0.91 33.40
C ASP A 225 -20.61 -1.75 33.06
N ALA A 226 -21.12 -2.51 34.02
CA ALA A 226 -22.29 -3.36 33.83
C ALA A 226 -23.57 -2.54 33.56
N GLN A 227 -23.62 -1.30 34.04
CA GLN A 227 -24.79 -0.42 33.87
C GLN A 227 -24.75 0.31 32.51
N MET A 228 -23.55 0.57 32.02
CA MET A 228 -23.36 1.31 30.77
C MET A 228 -22.23 0.69 29.94
N PRO A 229 -22.53 -0.40 29.21
CA PRO A 229 -21.49 -1.08 28.41
C PRO A 229 -20.89 -0.14 27.38
N PRO A 230 -19.54 -0.09 27.27
CA PRO A 230 -18.85 0.80 26.36
C PRO A 230 -19.05 0.38 24.91
N LEU A 231 -19.08 1.37 24.01
CA LEU A 231 -18.92 1.14 22.57
C LEU A 231 -17.45 1.14 22.21
N VAL A 232 -17.03 0.15 21.43
CA VAL A 232 -15.66 0.03 20.96
C VAL A 232 -15.63 0.18 19.43
N LEU A 233 -14.96 1.19 18.94
CA LEU A 233 -14.62 1.29 17.52
C LEU A 233 -13.27 0.62 17.29
N ASN A 234 -13.28 -0.52 16.61
CA ASN A 234 -12.05 -1.20 16.20
C ASN A 234 -11.44 -0.45 14.99
N TRP A 235 -10.43 0.36 15.27
CA TRP A 235 -9.76 1.21 14.28
C TRP A 235 -8.53 0.50 13.69
N GLY A 236 -8.80 -0.41 12.74
CA GLY A 236 -7.77 -1.12 11.98
C GLY A 236 -7.17 -2.37 12.63
N GLY A 237 -7.71 -2.83 13.76
CA GLY A 237 -7.27 -4.08 14.39
C GLY A 237 -7.84 -5.31 13.69
N SER A 238 -6.98 -6.25 13.30
CA SER A 238 -7.37 -7.51 12.65
C SER A 238 -7.53 -8.68 13.63
N GLU A 239 -7.31 -8.45 14.94
CA GLU A 239 -7.46 -9.44 15.97
C GLU A 239 -8.91 -9.54 16.45
N GLN A 240 -9.33 -10.75 16.85
CA GLN A 240 -10.65 -10.97 17.40
C GLN A 240 -10.78 -10.28 18.76
N LEU A 241 -11.81 -9.45 18.89
CA LEU A 241 -12.11 -8.79 20.16
C LEU A 241 -12.88 -9.72 21.12
N PRO A 242 -12.77 -9.50 22.43
CA PRO A 242 -13.58 -10.20 23.42
C PRO A 242 -15.08 -10.11 23.11
N ALA A 243 -15.81 -11.22 23.24
CA ALA A 243 -17.21 -11.33 22.85
C ALA A 243 -18.17 -10.48 23.73
N ASP A 244 -17.71 -10.05 24.88
CA ASP A 244 -18.45 -9.20 25.83
C ASP A 244 -18.39 -7.71 25.47
N LEU A 245 -17.62 -7.33 24.44
CA LEU A 245 -17.53 -5.95 23.96
C LEU A 245 -18.51 -5.69 22.81
N ILE A 246 -19.19 -4.58 22.86
CA ILE A 246 -19.99 -4.08 21.74
C ILE A 246 -19.05 -3.36 20.78
N ALA A 247 -18.51 -4.11 19.82
CA ALA A 247 -17.52 -3.60 18.89
C ALA A 247 -18.15 -3.25 17.53
N LEU A 248 -17.79 -2.07 17.01
CA LEU A 248 -17.96 -1.67 15.63
C LEU A 248 -16.70 -2.08 14.87
N ASN A 249 -16.86 -2.50 13.63
CA ASN A 249 -15.83 -3.07 12.76
C ASN A 249 -15.29 -4.41 13.32
N ARG A 250 -15.89 -5.48 12.86
CA ARG A 250 -15.43 -6.84 13.17
C ARG A 250 -14.05 -7.08 12.54
N ALA A 251 -13.26 -7.92 13.18
CA ALA A 251 -11.89 -8.23 12.75
C ALA A 251 -11.80 -8.80 11.32
N ASP A 252 -12.82 -9.59 10.91
CA ASP A 252 -12.90 -10.11 9.53
C ASP A 252 -13.15 -9.01 8.50
N ALA A 253 -13.99 -8.03 8.78
CA ALA A 253 -14.21 -6.88 7.92
C ALA A 253 -12.96 -5.99 7.81
N VAL A 254 -12.25 -5.81 8.93
CA VAL A 254 -10.96 -5.08 8.94
C VAL A 254 -9.92 -5.80 8.06
N ARG A 255 -9.84 -7.14 8.13
CA ARG A 255 -8.93 -7.92 7.28
C ARG A 255 -9.28 -7.79 5.80
N ILE A 256 -10.57 -7.83 5.45
CA ILE A 256 -11.03 -7.60 4.07
C ILE A 256 -10.63 -6.19 3.61
N ALA A 257 -10.88 -5.16 4.43
CA ALA A 257 -10.54 -3.78 4.10
C ALA A 257 -9.03 -3.55 3.91
N SER A 258 -8.18 -4.31 4.60
CA SER A 258 -6.71 -4.23 4.47
C SER A 258 -6.13 -4.99 3.27
N ASP A 259 -6.92 -5.85 2.63
CA ASP A 259 -6.55 -6.63 1.44
C ASP A 259 -7.19 -6.02 0.18
N GLN A 260 -6.40 -5.30 -0.62
CA GLN A 260 -6.89 -4.58 -1.81
C GLN A 260 -7.55 -5.54 -2.83
N VAL A 261 -7.06 -6.76 -2.96
CA VAL A 261 -7.62 -7.76 -3.89
C VAL A 261 -8.98 -8.24 -3.41
N GLU A 262 -9.10 -8.55 -2.11
CA GLU A 262 -10.39 -8.99 -1.54
C GLU A 262 -11.38 -7.83 -1.48
N SER A 263 -10.92 -6.62 -1.16
CA SER A 263 -11.75 -5.42 -1.19
C SER A 263 -12.39 -5.18 -2.56
N VAL A 264 -11.61 -5.18 -3.65
CA VAL A 264 -12.18 -4.93 -4.97
C VAL A 264 -13.12 -6.04 -5.42
N ARG A 265 -12.88 -7.30 -5.04
CA ARG A 265 -13.81 -8.40 -5.30
C ARG A 265 -15.15 -8.19 -4.61
N ARG A 266 -15.13 -7.71 -3.35
CA ARG A 266 -16.34 -7.41 -2.58
C ARG A 266 -17.08 -6.19 -3.13
N LEU A 267 -16.35 -5.16 -3.54
CA LEU A 267 -16.92 -3.98 -4.15
C LEU A 267 -17.62 -4.30 -5.48
N GLY A 268 -17.06 -5.24 -6.24
CA GLY A 268 -17.66 -5.66 -7.51
C GLY A 268 -17.86 -4.47 -8.47
N GLU A 269 -19.07 -4.29 -8.97
CA GLU A 269 -19.42 -3.24 -9.93
C GLU A 269 -19.36 -1.80 -9.36
N LEU A 270 -19.21 -1.65 -8.04
CA LEU A 270 -18.99 -0.33 -7.44
C LEU A 270 -17.56 0.18 -7.65
N ALA A 271 -16.60 -0.71 -7.88
CA ALA A 271 -15.22 -0.32 -8.16
C ALA A 271 -15.04 0.04 -9.64
N PRO A 272 -14.02 0.84 -10.01
CA PRO A 272 -13.57 0.93 -11.39
C PRO A 272 -13.19 -0.45 -11.93
N ARG A 273 -13.21 -0.63 -13.26
CA ARG A 273 -12.80 -1.89 -13.90
C ARG A 273 -11.43 -2.32 -13.38
N THR A 274 -11.33 -3.57 -12.98
CA THR A 274 -10.13 -4.08 -12.29
C THR A 274 -9.81 -5.49 -12.77
N VAL A 275 -8.53 -5.74 -13.05
CA VAL A 275 -7.97 -7.04 -13.38
C VAL A 275 -6.87 -7.40 -12.41
N LEU A 276 -6.60 -8.71 -12.25
CA LEU A 276 -5.52 -9.21 -11.37
C LEU A 276 -4.28 -9.66 -12.14
N ARG A 277 -4.39 -9.78 -13.45
CA ARG A 277 -3.29 -10.21 -14.30
C ARG A 277 -2.81 -9.03 -15.12
N PRO A 278 -1.49 -8.80 -15.20
CA PRO A 278 -0.95 -7.75 -16.07
C PRO A 278 -1.32 -7.97 -17.54
N ASP A 279 -1.48 -9.21 -17.97
CA ASP A 279 -1.86 -9.54 -19.36
C ASP A 279 -3.32 -9.20 -19.68
N ASP A 280 -4.16 -9.01 -18.66
CA ASP A 280 -5.56 -8.59 -18.82
C ASP A 280 -5.74 -7.06 -18.81
N MET A 281 -4.67 -6.26 -18.58
CA MET A 281 -4.74 -4.79 -18.57
C MET A 281 -5.35 -4.19 -19.85
N PRO A 282 -5.15 -4.74 -21.06
CA PRO A 282 -5.83 -4.27 -22.27
C PRO A 282 -7.36 -4.29 -22.16
N LEU A 283 -7.94 -5.17 -21.34
CA LEU A 283 -9.39 -5.20 -21.09
C LEU A 283 -9.91 -3.94 -20.39
N LEU A 284 -9.04 -3.16 -19.76
CA LEU A 284 -9.42 -1.90 -19.11
C LEU A 284 -9.66 -0.76 -20.11
N GLY A 285 -9.21 -0.91 -21.35
CA GLY A 285 -9.43 0.06 -22.43
C GLY A 285 -8.76 1.43 -22.20
N SER A 286 -7.73 1.47 -21.37
CA SER A 286 -6.99 2.70 -21.02
C SER A 286 -5.50 2.51 -21.25
N ASP A 287 -4.82 3.54 -21.77
CA ASP A 287 -3.37 3.54 -21.96
C ASP A 287 -2.61 3.58 -20.63
N ARG A 288 -3.28 3.98 -19.55
CA ARG A 288 -2.72 4.07 -18.21
C ARG A 288 -3.65 3.46 -17.17
N VAL A 289 -3.07 2.76 -16.22
CA VAL A 289 -3.80 2.06 -15.15
C VAL A 289 -3.22 2.40 -13.79
N VAL A 290 -4.02 2.27 -12.75
CA VAL A 290 -3.58 2.34 -11.36
C VAL A 290 -3.19 0.93 -10.93
N ALA A 291 -1.90 0.67 -10.80
CA ALA A 291 -1.36 -0.57 -10.27
C ALA A 291 -1.26 -0.49 -8.74
N LYS A 292 -1.69 -1.54 -8.05
CA LYS A 292 -1.75 -1.57 -6.58
C LYS A 292 -1.16 -2.87 -6.04
N GLN A 293 -0.43 -2.77 -4.95
CA GLN A 293 -0.05 -3.92 -4.13
C GLN A 293 -1.23 -4.36 -3.27
N ARG A 294 -1.28 -5.65 -2.95
CA ARG A 294 -2.33 -6.25 -2.13
C ARG A 294 -2.44 -5.62 -0.74
N HIS A 295 -1.30 -5.35 -0.12
CA HIS A 295 -1.19 -4.73 1.20
C HIS A 295 -0.39 -3.44 1.08
N GLY A 296 -1.08 -2.33 0.87
CA GLY A 296 -0.50 -1.00 0.84
C GLY A 296 -1.24 -0.08 1.81
N ALA A 297 -0.50 0.83 2.46
CA ALA A 297 -1.09 1.80 3.38
C ALA A 297 -0.63 3.21 3.01
N ARG A 298 -1.49 4.21 3.24
CA ARG A 298 -1.16 5.65 3.09
C ARG A 298 -0.63 6.04 1.71
N GLY A 299 -1.15 5.40 0.65
CA GLY A 299 -0.69 5.66 -0.72
C GLY A 299 0.59 4.94 -1.12
N SER A 300 1.26 4.20 -0.20
CA SER A 300 2.34 3.28 -0.59
C SER A 300 1.77 2.09 -1.37
N GLY A 301 2.59 1.52 -2.25
CA GLY A 301 2.19 0.37 -3.05
C GLY A 301 1.16 0.68 -4.14
N LYS A 302 1.04 1.95 -4.55
CA LYS A 302 0.20 2.39 -5.68
C LYS A 302 1.05 3.20 -6.67
N ALA A 303 0.86 2.94 -7.96
CA ALA A 303 1.46 3.73 -9.04
C ALA A 303 0.52 3.83 -10.22
N VAL A 304 0.68 4.88 -11.02
CA VAL A 304 0.07 4.95 -12.35
C VAL A 304 1.13 4.51 -13.35
N ILE A 305 0.86 3.42 -14.04
CA ILE A 305 1.76 2.83 -15.04
C ILE A 305 1.09 2.79 -16.41
N ALA A 306 1.88 2.69 -17.48
CA ALA A 306 1.35 2.43 -18.80
C ALA A 306 0.76 1.00 -18.88
N SER A 307 -0.31 0.81 -19.65
CA SER A 307 -0.91 -0.52 -19.82
C SER A 307 0.00 -1.50 -20.55
N ASP A 308 0.98 -1.00 -21.31
CA ASP A 308 2.03 -1.74 -22.01
C ASP A 308 3.39 -1.68 -21.31
N ALA A 309 3.44 -1.18 -20.06
CA ALA A 309 4.68 -1.09 -19.27
C ALA A 309 5.43 -2.42 -19.27
N PRO A 310 6.78 -2.41 -19.22
CA PRO A 310 7.58 -3.64 -19.23
C PRO A 310 7.27 -4.50 -18.00
N TRP A 311 7.47 -5.81 -18.13
CA TRP A 311 7.19 -6.79 -17.07
C TRP A 311 7.85 -6.42 -15.74
N SER A 312 9.09 -5.93 -15.76
CA SER A 312 9.81 -5.51 -14.56
C SER A 312 9.09 -4.42 -13.75
N GLU A 313 8.31 -3.58 -14.40
CA GLU A 313 7.49 -2.55 -13.74
C GLU A 313 6.14 -3.13 -13.25
N ARG A 314 5.53 -4.00 -14.06
CA ARG A 314 4.21 -4.59 -13.76
C ARG A 314 4.24 -5.63 -12.64
N ALA A 315 5.30 -6.45 -12.58
CA ALA A 315 5.38 -7.61 -11.70
C ALA A 315 5.28 -7.31 -10.19
N HIS A 316 5.46 -6.06 -9.79
CA HIS A 316 5.43 -5.64 -8.38
C HIS A 316 4.01 -5.45 -7.81
N TYR A 317 2.98 -5.52 -8.67
CA TYR A 317 1.61 -5.21 -8.28
C TYR A 317 0.71 -6.44 -8.35
N ASP A 318 -0.34 -6.44 -7.53
CA ASP A 318 -1.27 -7.55 -7.39
C ASP A 318 -2.60 -7.33 -8.11
N LEU A 319 -2.90 -6.07 -8.45
CA LEU A 319 -4.08 -5.70 -9.22
C LEU A 319 -3.84 -4.42 -10.02
N TYR A 320 -4.60 -4.29 -11.10
CA TYR A 320 -4.57 -3.17 -12.02
C TYR A 320 -5.98 -2.66 -12.21
N GLN A 321 -6.17 -1.38 -12.01
CA GLN A 321 -7.47 -0.75 -12.01
C GLN A 321 -7.52 0.37 -13.04
N GLU A 322 -8.63 0.52 -13.71
CA GLU A 322 -8.90 1.63 -14.62
C GLU A 322 -8.61 2.97 -13.95
N LEU A 323 -7.84 3.82 -14.64
CA LEU A 323 -7.60 5.18 -14.20
C LEU A 323 -8.78 6.07 -14.62
N VAL A 324 -9.59 6.48 -13.65
CA VAL A 324 -10.62 7.50 -13.88
C VAL A 324 -9.94 8.86 -14.01
N GLY A 325 -9.72 9.33 -15.24
CA GLY A 325 -8.84 10.45 -15.54
C GLY A 325 -9.44 11.81 -15.18
N ASN A 326 -10.60 12.16 -15.75
CA ASN A 326 -11.29 13.42 -15.46
C ASN A 326 -12.26 13.24 -14.30
N ARG A 327 -11.78 13.42 -13.06
CA ARG A 327 -12.51 13.02 -11.88
C ARG A 327 -12.63 14.09 -10.80
N GLU A 328 -13.64 13.92 -9.95
CA GLU A 328 -13.71 14.50 -8.61
C GLU A 328 -13.52 13.38 -7.59
N GLU A 329 -12.82 13.67 -6.51
CA GLU A 329 -12.61 12.70 -5.44
C GLU A 329 -13.21 13.18 -4.13
N TYR A 330 -13.84 12.24 -3.43
CA TYR A 330 -14.47 12.48 -2.14
C TYR A 330 -14.00 11.45 -1.13
N ARG A 331 -13.88 11.88 0.13
CA ARG A 331 -13.72 10.99 1.27
C ARG A 331 -14.90 11.14 2.20
N LEU A 332 -15.61 10.05 2.44
CA LEU A 332 -16.80 10.04 3.30
C LEU A 332 -16.54 9.17 4.54
N GLY A 333 -16.88 9.69 5.73
CA GLY A 333 -17.04 8.89 6.93
C GLY A 333 -18.45 8.27 6.93
N VAL A 334 -18.53 6.96 6.82
CA VAL A 334 -19.81 6.21 6.78
C VAL A 334 -19.96 5.43 8.08
N LEU A 335 -21.06 5.62 8.79
CA LEU A 335 -21.45 4.84 9.98
C LEU A 335 -22.81 4.18 9.69
N GLY A 336 -22.78 2.85 9.51
CA GLY A 336 -23.97 2.10 9.06
C GLY A 336 -24.52 2.69 7.76
N ASN A 337 -25.77 3.17 7.78
CA ASN A 337 -26.41 3.82 6.64
C ASN A 337 -26.26 5.35 6.62
N SER A 338 -25.47 5.94 7.51
CA SER A 338 -25.35 7.39 7.64
C SER A 338 -23.97 7.86 7.19
N VAL A 339 -23.92 8.92 6.38
CA VAL A 339 -22.68 9.67 6.13
C VAL A 339 -22.54 10.69 7.26
N VAL A 340 -21.50 10.54 8.06
CA VAL A 340 -21.23 11.38 9.26
C VAL A 340 -20.23 12.50 8.99
N SER A 341 -19.45 12.38 7.93
CA SER A 341 -18.53 13.43 7.45
C SER A 341 -18.27 13.25 5.97
N ALA A 342 -18.00 14.36 5.28
CA ALA A 342 -17.62 14.33 3.88
C ALA A 342 -16.63 15.43 3.55
N TYR A 343 -15.65 15.06 2.73
CA TYR A 343 -14.62 15.95 2.23
C TYR A 343 -14.45 15.75 0.73
N ARG A 344 -14.33 16.86 -0.01
CA ARG A 344 -13.81 16.86 -1.36
C ARG A 344 -12.29 16.89 -1.28
N LYS A 345 -11.62 16.07 -2.08
CA LYS A 345 -10.17 16.08 -2.23
C LYS A 345 -9.80 16.97 -3.41
N ASN A 346 -9.13 18.07 -3.13
CA ASN A 346 -8.70 19.03 -4.15
C ASN A 346 -7.19 18.84 -4.38
N PRO A 347 -6.76 18.44 -5.59
CA PRO A 347 -5.35 18.37 -5.90
C PRO A 347 -4.75 19.78 -5.90
N PRO A 348 -3.47 19.96 -5.56
CA PRO A 348 -2.77 21.22 -5.74
C PRO A 348 -2.87 21.72 -7.19
N ALA A 349 -2.91 23.04 -7.38
CA ALA A 349 -2.99 23.63 -8.71
C ALA A 349 -1.85 23.13 -9.61
N GLY A 350 -2.17 22.76 -10.85
CA GLY A 350 -1.20 22.22 -11.81
C GLY A 350 -0.83 20.75 -11.60
N THR A 351 -1.46 20.07 -10.66
CA THR A 351 -1.23 18.63 -10.46
C THR A 351 -1.98 17.81 -11.51
N SER A 352 -1.27 16.92 -12.20
CA SER A 352 -1.92 15.93 -13.07
C SER A 352 -2.87 15.04 -12.27
N PRO A 353 -4.07 14.70 -12.79
CA PRO A 353 -4.97 13.71 -12.18
C PRO A 353 -4.32 12.34 -11.92
N GLU A 354 -3.23 12.05 -12.61
CA GLU A 354 -2.46 10.82 -12.45
C GLU A 354 -1.59 10.80 -11.20
N ASN A 355 -1.42 11.94 -10.55
CA ASN A 355 -0.65 12.03 -9.32
C ASN A 355 -1.48 11.55 -8.13
N LEU A 356 -1.16 10.37 -7.61
CA LEU A 356 -1.84 9.73 -6.47
C LEU A 356 -1.31 10.24 -5.11
N ARG A 357 -0.79 11.46 -5.03
CA ARG A 357 -0.07 11.99 -3.86
C ARG A 357 -0.98 12.23 -2.65
N PRO A 358 -0.42 12.10 -1.42
CA PRO A 358 -1.16 12.30 -0.17
C PRO A 358 -1.35 13.76 0.26
N ASP A 359 -0.81 14.75 -0.46
CA ASP A 359 -0.82 16.19 -0.13
C ASP A 359 -2.02 16.96 -0.67
N TRP A 360 -3.10 16.26 -1.05
CA TRP A 360 -4.34 16.89 -1.48
C TRP A 360 -5.03 17.62 -0.35
N GLN A 361 -5.55 18.81 -0.65
CA GLN A 361 -6.36 19.58 0.29
C GLN A 361 -7.73 18.94 0.46
N HIS A 362 -8.22 18.87 1.70
CA HIS A 362 -9.52 18.34 2.02
C HIS A 362 -10.46 19.48 2.38
N GLU A 363 -11.43 19.73 1.52
CA GLU A 363 -12.51 20.70 1.74
C GLU A 363 -13.73 19.98 2.31
N GLN A 364 -14.20 20.42 3.47
CA GLN A 364 -15.43 19.86 4.04
C GLN A 364 -16.65 20.26 3.20
N VAL A 365 -17.49 19.30 2.85
CA VAL A 365 -18.71 19.52 2.07
C VAL A 365 -19.93 19.00 2.81
N GLN A 366 -21.04 19.69 2.66
CA GLN A 366 -22.33 19.29 3.27
C GLN A 366 -23.35 18.81 2.24
N THR A 367 -23.15 19.12 0.97
CA THR A 367 -23.98 18.68 -0.15
C THR A 367 -23.14 17.82 -1.09
N LEU A 368 -23.64 16.67 -1.46
CA LEU A 368 -22.97 15.67 -2.27
C LEU A 368 -23.89 15.15 -3.35
N PRO A 369 -23.37 14.76 -4.52
CA PRO A 369 -24.13 13.97 -5.48
C PRO A 369 -24.71 12.71 -4.81
N ALA A 370 -25.98 12.40 -5.08
CA ALA A 370 -26.66 11.24 -4.50
C ALA A 370 -25.94 9.93 -4.81
N ALA A 371 -25.36 9.82 -6.02
CA ALA A 371 -24.52 8.69 -6.43
C ALA A 371 -23.31 8.47 -5.51
N VAL A 372 -22.64 9.55 -5.11
CA VAL A 372 -21.48 9.48 -4.19
C VAL A 372 -21.88 8.89 -2.84
N VAL A 373 -23.01 9.36 -2.30
CA VAL A 373 -23.54 8.87 -1.02
C VAL A 373 -23.96 7.40 -1.12
N ALA A 374 -24.63 7.03 -2.20
CA ALA A 374 -25.07 5.64 -2.44
C ALA A 374 -23.88 4.69 -2.55
N VAL A 375 -22.89 5.04 -3.38
CA VAL A 375 -21.68 4.23 -3.58
C VAL A 375 -20.87 4.09 -2.29
N ALA A 376 -20.73 5.17 -1.51
CA ALA A 376 -20.01 5.12 -0.24
C ALA A 376 -20.66 4.19 0.78
N ARG A 377 -21.98 4.28 0.94
CA ARG A 377 -22.76 3.42 1.85
C ARG A 377 -22.68 1.96 1.45
N GLU A 378 -22.94 1.69 0.18
CA GLU A 378 -22.92 0.33 -0.35
C GLU A 378 -21.49 -0.26 -0.31
N GLY A 379 -20.45 0.54 -0.58
CA GLY A 379 -19.06 0.13 -0.45
C GLY A 379 -18.71 -0.31 0.99
N ALA A 380 -19.03 0.51 1.99
CA ALA A 380 -18.83 0.16 3.40
C ALA A 380 -19.59 -1.12 3.78
N ARG A 381 -20.85 -1.26 3.34
CA ARG A 381 -21.69 -2.43 3.59
C ARG A 381 -21.13 -3.71 2.98
N ARG A 382 -20.63 -3.68 1.74
CA ARG A 382 -20.06 -4.84 1.06
C ARG A 382 -18.76 -5.32 1.69
N ILE A 383 -17.94 -4.40 2.18
CA ILE A 383 -16.74 -4.74 2.95
C ILE A 383 -17.11 -5.28 4.34
N GLY A 384 -18.27 -4.90 4.87
CA GLY A 384 -18.77 -5.32 6.18
C GLY A 384 -18.31 -4.41 7.32
N LEU A 385 -17.91 -3.17 7.00
CA LEU A 385 -17.50 -2.18 8.01
C LEU A 385 -18.71 -1.43 8.56
N ASP A 386 -18.82 -1.36 9.88
CA ASP A 386 -19.82 -0.54 10.58
C ASP A 386 -19.48 0.95 10.51
N TYR A 387 -18.17 1.27 10.61
CA TYR A 387 -17.61 2.59 10.35
C TYR A 387 -16.45 2.49 9.37
N ALA A 388 -16.49 3.29 8.32
CA ALA A 388 -15.47 3.33 7.29
C ALA A 388 -15.16 4.75 6.82
N GLY A 389 -13.91 5.00 6.46
CA GLY A 389 -13.54 6.09 5.57
C GLY A 389 -13.55 5.60 4.14
N VAL A 390 -14.54 6.04 3.36
CA VAL A 390 -14.71 5.56 1.98
C VAL A 390 -14.22 6.61 0.99
N ASP A 391 -13.31 6.21 0.11
CA ASP A 391 -12.84 7.03 -1.00
C ASP A 391 -13.70 6.75 -2.24
N VAL A 392 -14.38 7.79 -2.73
CA VAL A 392 -15.25 7.74 -3.91
C VAL A 392 -14.72 8.69 -4.96
N VAL A 393 -14.67 8.22 -6.19
CA VAL A 393 -14.31 9.03 -7.35
C VAL A 393 -15.53 9.15 -8.27
N VAL A 394 -15.75 10.34 -8.81
CA VAL A 394 -16.77 10.60 -9.83
C VAL A 394 -16.07 10.93 -11.15
N ASP A 395 -16.37 10.20 -12.17
CA ASP A 395 -15.98 10.55 -13.53
C ASP A 395 -16.85 11.72 -14.01
N ARG A 396 -16.24 12.85 -14.26
CA ARG A 396 -16.94 14.07 -14.70
C ARG A 396 -17.57 13.96 -16.09
N HIS A 397 -17.09 13.03 -16.92
CA HIS A 397 -17.63 12.85 -18.25
C HIS A 397 -18.94 12.07 -18.23
N SER A 398 -18.97 10.97 -17.50
CA SER A 398 -20.15 10.10 -17.39
C SER A 398 -21.05 10.43 -16.19
N GLY A 399 -20.58 11.22 -15.23
CA GLY A 399 -21.25 11.45 -13.95
C GLY A 399 -21.22 10.28 -12.98
N ARG A 400 -20.59 9.17 -13.38
CA ARG A 400 -20.57 7.92 -12.63
C ARG A 400 -19.64 7.97 -11.43
N ALA A 401 -20.13 7.51 -10.28
CA ALA A 401 -19.35 7.36 -9.06
C ALA A 401 -18.83 5.94 -8.89
N TYR A 402 -17.59 5.80 -8.36
CA TYR A 402 -16.95 4.54 -8.07
C TYR A 402 -16.35 4.57 -6.66
N CYS A 403 -16.39 3.44 -5.97
CA CYS A 403 -15.69 3.22 -4.71
C CYS A 403 -14.26 2.76 -5.00
N LEU A 404 -13.28 3.55 -4.57
CA LEU A 404 -11.86 3.19 -4.73
C LEU A 404 -11.37 2.30 -3.60
N GLU A 405 -11.80 2.58 -2.37
CA GLU A 405 -11.44 1.83 -1.17
C GLU A 405 -12.36 2.21 0.00
N ALA A 406 -12.53 1.27 0.95
CA ALA A 406 -13.17 1.51 2.22
C ALA A 406 -12.19 1.15 3.36
N ASN A 407 -11.78 2.14 4.13
CA ASN A 407 -10.74 2.04 5.14
C ASN A 407 -11.33 1.86 6.54
N ALA A 408 -10.87 0.84 7.27
CA ALA A 408 -11.25 0.60 8.68
C ALA A 408 -10.52 1.53 9.67
N ALA A 409 -9.38 2.11 9.25
CA ALA A 409 -8.58 3.05 10.05
C ALA A 409 -8.43 4.41 9.34
N PRO A 410 -9.54 5.12 9.04
CA PRO A 410 -9.45 6.42 8.37
C PRO A 410 -8.84 7.48 9.29
N GLY A 411 -8.13 8.45 8.70
CA GLY A 411 -7.80 9.68 9.42
C GLY A 411 -9.09 10.38 9.85
N MET A 412 -9.16 10.80 11.10
CA MET A 412 -10.32 11.48 11.67
C MET A 412 -9.90 12.85 12.22
N SER A 413 -10.46 13.93 11.63
CA SER A 413 -10.35 15.26 12.20
C SER A 413 -11.23 15.40 13.45
N GLU A 414 -11.03 16.44 14.26
CA GLU A 414 -11.93 16.75 15.38
C GLU A 414 -13.37 16.85 14.94
N GLN A 415 -13.65 17.48 13.81
CA GLN A 415 -15.00 17.61 13.26
C GLN A 415 -15.60 16.23 12.91
N THR A 416 -14.80 15.34 12.30
CA THR A 416 -15.24 13.95 12.03
C THR A 416 -15.58 13.23 13.32
N LEU A 417 -14.73 13.37 14.35
CA LEU A 417 -14.92 12.72 15.67
C LEU A 417 -16.17 13.26 16.38
N ARG A 418 -16.41 14.57 16.36
CA ARG A 418 -17.65 15.17 16.90
C ARG A 418 -18.89 14.61 16.22
N SER A 419 -18.88 14.56 14.88
CA SER A 419 -20.00 14.02 14.11
C SER A 419 -20.22 12.54 14.38
N LEU A 420 -19.16 11.75 14.40
CA LEU A 420 -19.21 10.31 14.72
C LEU A 420 -19.76 10.09 16.13
N TYR A 421 -19.20 10.76 17.13
CA TYR A 421 -19.63 10.66 18.53
C TYR A 421 -21.10 10.99 18.68
N ALA A 422 -21.54 12.13 18.14
CA ALA A 422 -22.94 12.55 18.20
C ALA A 422 -23.91 11.54 17.55
N HIS A 423 -23.52 10.93 16.43
CA HIS A 423 -24.30 9.87 15.78
C HIS A 423 -24.36 8.59 16.62
N LEU A 424 -23.23 8.17 17.23
CA LEU A 424 -23.18 7.00 18.10
C LEU A 424 -24.08 7.20 19.31
N GLN A 425 -23.98 8.33 20.02
CA GLN A 425 -24.82 8.63 21.19
C GLN A 425 -26.30 8.68 20.84
N ARG A 426 -26.66 9.28 19.73
CA ARG A 426 -28.05 9.29 19.26
C ARG A 426 -28.58 7.89 18.98
N THR A 427 -27.77 7.05 18.31
CA THR A 427 -28.17 5.67 17.99
C THR A 427 -28.41 4.86 19.24
N VAL A 428 -27.52 4.98 20.25
CA VAL A 428 -27.67 4.29 21.52
C VAL A 428 -28.93 4.77 22.26
N ARG A 429 -29.11 6.08 22.42
CA ARG A 429 -30.29 6.65 23.08
C ARG A 429 -31.59 6.20 22.41
N SER A 430 -31.63 6.16 21.06
CA SER A 430 -32.80 5.70 20.30
C SER A 430 -33.10 4.22 20.53
N ARG A 431 -32.07 3.38 20.72
CA ARG A 431 -32.25 1.94 21.03
C ARG A 431 -32.73 1.72 22.46
N LEU A 432 -32.15 2.45 23.42
CA LEU A 432 -32.57 2.37 24.82
C LEU A 432 -34.03 2.83 24.99
N ALA A 433 -34.43 3.93 24.35
CA ALA A 433 -35.81 4.43 24.40
C ALA A 433 -36.84 3.50 23.74
N ARG A 434 -36.44 2.56 22.89
CA ARG A 434 -37.34 1.55 22.30
C ARG A 434 -37.41 0.26 23.10
N ALA A 435 -36.46 0.06 24.01
CA ALA A 435 -36.39 -1.11 24.88
C ALA A 435 -37.07 -0.89 26.25
N SER A 436 -37.29 0.38 26.62
CA SER A 436 -38.10 0.82 27.78
C SER A 436 -39.58 1.01 27.39
#